data_f126e048669236b9c206c72f4078ca99
#
_entry.id   f126e048669236b9c206c72f4078ca99
#
_cell.length_a   1.000
_cell.length_b   1.000
_cell.length_c   1.000
_cell.angle_alpha   90.00
_cell.angle_beta   90.00
_cell.angle_gamma   90.00
#
_symmetry.space_group_name_H-M   'P 1'
#
loop_
_entity.id
_entity.type
_entity.pdbx_description
1 polymer ?
#
loop_
_entity_poly.entity_id
_entity_poly.type
_entity_poly.pdbx_seq_one_letter_code
_entity_poly.pdbx_strand_id
1 'polypeptide(L)'
;MVLLEGWFAIGGIVLATWLEFGLYYVSDNSASWRFPIAFQGLFALVVVGCIMLLPESPRWLARVGRLEEASEVLARMENAPVDSEHVLQELEIIRQSLVIDDSTELAGSSSPFALTKNRHLHRTVIAVGVNILAQMTGVNIITFYSDTIFESNLGYSGTLSRIITGCLQIWQFLAAGVAGLLIDRVGRRPLLIAAAAGMTLAQACLAGLSSHLENRSAAGASLLFYFVALFCFPIGLFLVPFMYAAEIAPLRTRAKVTAMAAAANWLFNFVLAEVSPVGFATIHWRYYIVYACISAFACVSFYFFCPETKGRTLEEIDDIFVQSKSAFDTVRIAREMPYQTEILAHVSDTEKGGLEAMQVENASK
;
A
#
# COMPACT_ATOMS: atom_id res chain seq x y z
N MET A 1 -8.29 -8.50 0.82
CA MET A 1 -7.26 -9.32 0.17
C MET A 1 -5.90 -8.61 0.22
N VAL A 2 -5.68 -7.47 -0.46
CA VAL A 2 -4.38 -6.74 -0.51
C VAL A 2 -3.76 -6.44 0.87
N LEU A 3 -4.59 -6.09 1.86
CA LEU A 3 -4.12 -5.82 3.24
C LEU A 3 -3.55 -7.07 3.92
N LEU A 4 -4.18 -8.23 3.71
CA LEU A 4 -3.68 -9.50 4.24
C LEU A 4 -2.36 -9.90 3.59
N GLU A 5 -2.25 -9.72 2.27
CA GLU A 5 -1.01 -10.00 1.52
C GLU A 5 0.16 -9.19 2.09
N GLY A 6 -0.02 -7.88 2.26
CA GLY A 6 1.01 -7.04 2.84
C GLY A 6 1.33 -7.37 4.31
N TRP A 7 0.33 -7.74 5.10
CA TRP A 7 0.56 -8.18 6.47
C TRP A 7 1.41 -9.45 6.53
N PHE A 8 1.08 -10.45 5.71
CA PHE A 8 1.88 -11.67 5.60
C PHE A 8 3.28 -11.42 5.02
N ALA A 9 3.45 -10.42 4.14
CA ALA A 9 4.78 -10.05 3.65
C ALA A 9 5.69 -9.56 4.79
N ILE A 10 5.19 -8.73 5.71
CA ILE A 10 5.94 -8.34 6.93
C ILE A 10 6.13 -9.55 7.84
N GLY A 11 5.16 -10.44 7.95
CA GLY A 11 5.32 -11.72 8.67
C GLY A 11 6.47 -12.56 8.14
N GLY A 12 6.69 -12.57 6.82
CA GLY A 12 7.85 -13.19 6.19
C GLY A 12 9.18 -12.56 6.61
N ILE A 13 9.23 -11.22 6.75
CA ILE A 13 10.42 -10.52 7.25
C ILE A 13 10.70 -10.90 8.71
N VAL A 14 9.68 -10.98 9.56
CA VAL A 14 9.82 -11.44 10.95
C VAL A 14 10.42 -12.85 10.98
N LEU A 15 9.86 -13.77 10.19
CA LEU A 15 10.34 -15.15 10.12
C LEU A 15 11.80 -15.21 9.68
N ALA A 16 12.17 -14.48 8.63
CA ALA A 16 13.54 -14.42 8.12
C ALA A 16 14.51 -13.90 9.18
N THR A 17 14.18 -12.80 9.86
CA THR A 17 15.04 -12.19 10.89
C THR A 17 15.28 -13.15 12.07
N TRP A 18 14.27 -13.85 12.55
CA TRP A 18 14.44 -14.81 13.64
C TRP A 18 15.16 -16.09 13.20
N LEU A 19 14.99 -16.52 11.94
CA LEU A 19 15.76 -17.63 11.36
C LEU A 19 17.25 -17.26 11.26
N GLU A 20 17.57 -16.07 10.77
CA GLU A 20 18.94 -15.56 10.70
C GLU A 20 19.57 -15.42 12.09
N PHE A 21 18.81 -14.97 13.08
CA PHE A 21 19.28 -14.95 14.48
C PHE A 21 19.61 -16.35 15.00
N GLY A 22 18.76 -17.35 14.72
CA GLY A 22 19.05 -18.73 15.11
C GLY A 22 20.33 -19.28 14.46
N LEU A 23 20.57 -18.92 13.20
CA LEU A 23 21.75 -19.34 12.44
C LEU A 23 23.02 -18.54 12.76
N TYR A 24 22.90 -17.43 13.45
CA TYR A 24 24.05 -16.64 13.93
C TYR A 24 25.01 -17.45 14.80
N TYR A 25 24.48 -18.41 15.56
CA TYR A 25 25.30 -19.32 16.40
C TYR A 25 26.00 -20.43 15.61
N VAL A 26 25.73 -20.55 14.31
CA VAL A 26 26.35 -21.52 13.40
C VAL A 26 27.39 -20.84 12.50
N SER A 27 28.19 -19.93 13.06
CA SER A 27 29.08 -19.03 12.32
C SER A 27 30.16 -19.69 11.49
N ASP A 28 30.62 -20.87 11.89
CA ASP A 28 31.76 -21.55 11.27
C ASP A 28 31.39 -22.46 10.07
N ASN A 29 30.10 -22.46 9.68
CA ASN A 29 29.61 -23.31 8.60
C ASN A 29 28.91 -22.46 7.53
N SER A 30 29.19 -22.78 6.26
CA SER A 30 28.50 -22.14 5.13
C SER A 30 26.97 -22.34 5.14
N ALA A 31 26.45 -23.22 6.00
CA ALA A 31 25.02 -23.38 6.23
C ALA A 31 24.35 -22.09 6.78
N SER A 32 25.09 -21.26 7.52
CA SER A 32 24.57 -20.02 8.13
C SER A 32 23.93 -19.04 7.12
N TRP A 33 24.46 -18.93 5.92
CA TRP A 33 23.93 -18.08 4.87
C TRP A 33 23.19 -18.84 3.75
N ARG A 34 23.58 -20.11 3.50
CA ARG A 34 22.93 -20.92 2.44
C ARG A 34 21.53 -21.37 2.83
N PHE A 35 21.35 -21.72 4.11
CA PHE A 35 20.05 -22.20 4.57
C PHE A 35 18.94 -21.16 4.48
N PRO A 36 19.08 -19.88 4.90
CA PRO A 36 18.05 -18.88 4.74
C PRO A 36 17.66 -18.66 3.27
N ILE A 37 18.65 -18.64 2.37
CA ILE A 37 18.43 -18.51 0.93
C ILE A 37 17.67 -19.72 0.38
N ALA A 38 18.08 -20.94 0.76
CA ALA A 38 17.41 -22.16 0.32
C ALA A 38 15.99 -22.29 0.90
N PHE A 39 15.79 -21.82 2.12
CA PHE A 39 14.48 -21.86 2.80
C PHE A 39 13.41 -21.05 2.07
N GLN A 40 13.77 -19.97 1.38
CA GLN A 40 12.85 -19.24 0.50
C GLN A 40 12.29 -20.15 -0.60
N GLY A 41 13.08 -21.06 -1.13
CA GLY A 41 12.67 -22.03 -2.13
C GLY A 41 11.56 -22.97 -1.65
N LEU A 42 11.48 -23.26 -0.36
CA LEU A 42 10.41 -24.09 0.21
C LEU A 42 9.02 -23.45 -0.03
N PHE A 43 8.90 -22.15 0.23
CA PHE A 43 7.65 -21.44 -0.03
C PHE A 43 7.31 -21.41 -1.53
N ALA A 44 8.30 -21.21 -2.37
CA ALA A 44 8.11 -21.26 -3.83
C ALA A 44 7.63 -22.65 -4.28
N LEU A 45 8.20 -23.72 -3.76
CA LEU A 45 7.77 -25.09 -4.04
C LEU A 45 6.34 -25.37 -3.59
N VAL A 46 5.96 -24.87 -2.40
CA VAL A 46 4.58 -24.97 -1.90
C VAL A 46 3.61 -24.23 -2.85
N VAL A 47 3.97 -23.00 -3.26
CA VAL A 47 3.14 -22.23 -4.21
C VAL A 47 3.00 -22.96 -5.53
N VAL A 48 4.10 -23.48 -6.11
CA VAL A 48 4.07 -24.24 -7.37
C VAL A 48 3.20 -25.50 -7.23
N GLY A 49 3.29 -26.21 -6.10
CA GLY A 49 2.44 -27.37 -5.84
C GLY A 49 0.97 -27.01 -5.69
N CYS A 50 0.66 -25.94 -4.97
CA CYS A 50 -0.72 -25.49 -4.73
C CYS A 50 -1.37 -24.91 -5.98
N ILE A 51 -0.63 -24.15 -6.82
CA ILE A 51 -1.20 -23.50 -8.00
C ILE A 51 -1.73 -24.51 -9.03
N MET A 52 -1.15 -25.72 -9.06
CA MET A 52 -1.61 -26.80 -9.92
C MET A 52 -2.97 -27.39 -9.48
N LEU A 53 -3.38 -27.14 -8.24
CA LEU A 53 -4.63 -27.63 -7.66
C LEU A 53 -5.73 -26.56 -7.70
N LEU A 54 -5.38 -25.30 -7.94
CA LEU A 54 -6.33 -24.19 -7.98
C LEU A 54 -7.01 -24.09 -9.35
N PRO A 55 -8.31 -23.78 -9.39
CA PRO A 55 -9.00 -23.48 -10.64
C PRO A 55 -8.49 -22.16 -11.24
N GLU A 56 -8.62 -22.04 -12.54
CA GLU A 56 -8.33 -20.80 -13.24
C GLU A 56 -9.29 -19.67 -12.86
N SER A 57 -8.85 -18.42 -13.07
CA SER A 57 -9.68 -17.25 -12.79
C SER A 57 -10.95 -17.25 -13.66
N PRO A 58 -12.16 -17.06 -13.12
CA PRO A 58 -13.41 -16.96 -13.88
C PRO A 58 -13.34 -15.90 -14.98
N ARG A 59 -12.70 -14.76 -14.71
CA ARG A 59 -12.51 -13.68 -15.68
C ARG A 59 -11.59 -14.08 -16.82
N TRP A 60 -10.54 -14.84 -16.55
CA TRP A 60 -9.65 -15.38 -17.59
C TRP A 60 -10.37 -16.43 -18.44
N LEU A 61 -11.09 -17.35 -17.79
CA LEU A 61 -11.89 -18.36 -18.50
C LEU A 61 -12.94 -17.72 -19.42
N ALA A 62 -13.63 -16.70 -18.97
CA ALA A 62 -14.58 -15.94 -19.77
C ALA A 62 -13.90 -15.24 -20.95
N ARG A 63 -12.70 -14.66 -20.75
CA ARG A 63 -11.90 -14.01 -21.81
C ARG A 63 -11.46 -14.98 -22.92
N VAL A 64 -11.15 -16.22 -22.56
CA VAL A 64 -10.76 -17.28 -23.52
C VAL A 64 -11.99 -17.98 -24.14
N GLY A 65 -13.21 -17.60 -23.72
CA GLY A 65 -14.46 -18.15 -24.25
C GLY A 65 -14.95 -19.44 -23.56
N ARG A 66 -14.30 -19.87 -22.46
CA ARG A 66 -14.66 -21.07 -21.66
C ARG A 66 -15.69 -20.72 -20.61
N LEU A 67 -16.89 -20.28 -21.03
CA LEU A 67 -17.93 -19.72 -20.16
C LEU A 67 -18.54 -20.77 -19.19
N GLU A 68 -18.67 -22.03 -19.62
CA GLU A 68 -19.21 -23.11 -18.77
C GLU A 68 -18.28 -23.36 -17.57
N GLU A 69 -16.98 -23.41 -17.79
CA GLU A 69 -16.02 -23.57 -16.71
C GLU A 69 -15.94 -22.33 -15.81
N ALA A 70 -16.10 -21.13 -16.39
CA ALA A 70 -16.18 -19.90 -15.61
C ALA A 70 -17.38 -19.91 -14.65
N SER A 71 -18.55 -20.37 -15.11
CA SER A 71 -19.74 -20.48 -14.28
C SER A 71 -19.59 -21.55 -13.19
N GLU A 72 -18.93 -22.68 -13.48
CA GLU A 72 -18.65 -23.71 -12.47
C GLU A 72 -17.71 -23.19 -11.37
N VAL A 73 -16.65 -22.43 -11.75
CA VAL A 73 -15.73 -21.86 -10.78
C VAL A 73 -16.43 -20.82 -9.91
N LEU A 74 -17.25 -19.93 -10.51
CA LEU A 74 -18.07 -18.96 -9.75
C LEU A 74 -19.02 -19.66 -8.78
N ALA A 75 -19.74 -20.69 -9.24
CA ALA A 75 -20.64 -21.47 -8.42
C ALA A 75 -19.94 -22.10 -7.20
N ARG A 76 -18.71 -22.63 -7.40
CA ARG A 76 -17.88 -23.17 -6.30
C ARG A 76 -17.42 -22.08 -5.34
N MET A 77 -17.04 -20.89 -5.84
CA MET A 77 -16.61 -19.77 -5.01
C MET A 77 -17.74 -19.24 -4.12
N GLU A 78 -18.96 -19.21 -4.65
CA GLU A 78 -20.14 -18.72 -3.93
C GLU A 78 -20.89 -19.80 -3.17
N ASN A 79 -20.46 -21.06 -3.31
CA ASN A 79 -21.15 -22.22 -2.74
C ASN A 79 -22.64 -22.28 -3.15
N ALA A 80 -22.92 -21.94 -4.42
CA ALA A 80 -24.23 -21.85 -5.01
C ALA A 80 -24.36 -22.80 -6.23
N PRO A 81 -25.60 -23.21 -6.63
CA PRO A 81 -25.78 -23.91 -7.91
C PRO A 81 -25.33 -23.07 -9.12
N VAL A 82 -24.85 -23.74 -10.17
CA VAL A 82 -24.39 -23.09 -11.40
C VAL A 82 -25.51 -22.27 -12.06
N ASP A 83 -26.76 -22.76 -11.95
CA ASP A 83 -27.94 -22.11 -12.53
C ASP A 83 -28.54 -21.03 -11.60
N SER A 84 -27.90 -20.68 -10.50
CA SER A 84 -28.39 -19.64 -9.60
C SER A 84 -28.36 -18.27 -10.30
N GLU A 85 -29.39 -17.48 -10.06
CA GLU A 85 -29.53 -16.13 -10.65
C GLU A 85 -28.31 -15.25 -10.33
N HIS A 86 -27.73 -15.36 -9.16
CA HIS A 86 -26.56 -14.62 -8.72
C HIS A 86 -25.30 -14.99 -9.52
N VAL A 87 -25.03 -16.28 -9.74
CA VAL A 87 -23.88 -16.75 -10.54
C VAL A 87 -24.01 -16.30 -11.99
N LEU A 88 -25.21 -16.36 -12.55
CA LEU A 88 -25.48 -15.93 -13.93
C LEU A 88 -25.33 -14.41 -14.07
N GLN A 89 -25.80 -13.63 -13.10
CA GLN A 89 -25.63 -12.18 -13.08
C GLN A 89 -24.14 -11.80 -13.00
N GLU A 90 -23.35 -12.45 -12.15
CA GLU A 90 -21.93 -12.16 -12.01
C GLU A 90 -21.13 -12.55 -13.26
N LEU A 91 -21.47 -13.67 -13.88
CA LEU A 91 -20.90 -14.07 -15.17
C LEU A 91 -21.21 -13.04 -16.28
N GLU A 92 -22.44 -12.51 -16.30
CA GLU A 92 -22.84 -11.50 -17.28
C GLU A 92 -22.11 -10.17 -17.03
N ILE A 93 -21.92 -9.76 -15.76
CA ILE A 93 -21.10 -8.58 -15.39
C ILE A 93 -19.66 -8.74 -15.89
N ILE A 94 -19.07 -9.92 -15.67
CA ILE A 94 -17.72 -10.23 -16.18
C ILE A 94 -17.69 -10.11 -17.70
N ARG A 95 -18.65 -10.68 -18.40
CA ARG A 95 -18.76 -10.65 -19.86
C ARG A 95 -18.91 -9.22 -20.40
N GLN A 96 -19.77 -8.43 -19.80
CA GLN A 96 -19.96 -7.02 -20.17
C GLN A 96 -18.67 -6.21 -19.94
N SER A 97 -17.96 -6.44 -18.82
CA SER A 97 -16.70 -5.79 -18.55
C SER A 97 -15.63 -6.13 -19.61
N LEU A 98 -15.59 -7.38 -20.11
CA LEU A 98 -14.66 -7.78 -21.16
C LEU A 98 -14.99 -7.13 -22.51
N VAL A 99 -16.27 -7.01 -22.86
CA VAL A 99 -16.70 -6.30 -24.08
C VAL A 99 -16.31 -4.82 -24.02
N ILE A 100 -16.43 -4.19 -22.87
CA ILE A 100 -15.99 -2.80 -22.66
C ILE A 100 -14.47 -2.69 -22.77
N ASP A 101 -13.72 -3.64 -22.19
CA ASP A 101 -12.26 -3.67 -22.29
C ASP A 101 -11.79 -3.82 -23.74
N ASP A 102 -12.37 -4.75 -24.51
CA ASP A 102 -12.03 -5.01 -25.91
C ASP A 102 -12.40 -3.81 -26.81
N SER A 103 -13.58 -3.21 -26.64
CA SER A 103 -13.98 -2.01 -27.37
C SER A 103 -13.06 -0.82 -27.06
N THR A 104 -12.47 -0.81 -25.88
CA THR A 104 -11.56 0.21 -25.39
C THR A 104 -10.14 0.01 -25.95
N GLU A 105 -9.69 -1.22 -26.12
CA GLU A 105 -8.42 -1.53 -26.81
C GLU A 105 -8.48 -1.14 -28.28
N LEU A 106 -9.60 -1.39 -28.95
CA LEU A 106 -9.83 -0.99 -30.35
C LEU A 106 -9.91 0.52 -30.57
N ALA A 107 -10.39 1.28 -29.57
CA ALA A 107 -10.51 2.75 -29.64
C ALA A 107 -9.19 3.52 -29.45
N GLY A 108 -8.06 2.84 -29.43
CA GLY A 108 -6.71 3.39 -29.30
C GLY A 108 -6.22 3.38 -27.84
N SER A 109 -5.02 2.83 -27.67
CA SER A 109 -4.32 2.76 -26.39
C SER A 109 -4.22 4.14 -25.76
N SER A 110 -5.01 4.43 -24.71
CA SER A 110 -4.81 5.65 -23.96
C SER A 110 -3.47 5.56 -23.21
N SER A 111 -2.56 6.48 -23.56
CA SER A 111 -1.27 6.57 -22.90
C SER A 111 -1.46 7.03 -21.45
N PRO A 112 -0.76 6.44 -20.45
CA PRO A 112 -0.71 6.96 -19.09
C PRO A 112 -0.20 8.42 -19.02
N PHE A 113 0.52 8.85 -20.05
CA PHE A 113 1.10 10.19 -20.18
C PHE A 113 0.24 11.16 -21.00
N ALA A 114 -0.97 10.76 -21.41
CA ALA A 114 -1.82 11.61 -22.21
C ALA A 114 -2.28 12.84 -21.42
N LEU A 115 -2.17 14.02 -22.04
CA LEU A 115 -2.71 15.28 -21.55
C LEU A 115 -4.19 15.39 -21.96
N THR A 116 -5.02 14.47 -21.45
CA THR A 116 -6.47 14.43 -21.72
C THR A 116 -7.25 15.22 -20.69
N LYS A 117 -8.55 15.44 -20.93
CA LYS A 117 -9.48 16.03 -19.94
C LYS A 117 -9.47 15.26 -18.62
N ASN A 118 -9.28 13.93 -18.66
CA ASN A 118 -9.22 13.06 -17.48
C ASN A 118 -7.87 13.12 -16.76
N ARG A 119 -6.95 14.00 -17.17
CA ARG A 119 -5.66 14.27 -16.52
C ARG A 119 -4.81 13.02 -16.24
N HIS A 120 -4.71 12.12 -17.22
CA HIS A 120 -3.96 10.87 -17.06
C HIS A 120 -2.52 11.09 -16.55
N LEU A 121 -1.78 12.04 -17.14
CA LEU A 121 -0.43 12.37 -16.69
C LEU A 121 -0.39 12.79 -15.22
N HIS A 122 -1.29 13.68 -14.79
CA HIS A 122 -1.33 14.16 -13.41
C HIS A 122 -1.59 13.01 -12.42
N ARG A 123 -2.55 12.12 -12.73
CA ARG A 123 -2.86 10.94 -11.92
C ARG A 123 -1.69 9.97 -11.87
N THR A 124 -1.01 9.75 -13.00
CA THR A 124 0.19 8.91 -13.08
C THR A 124 1.32 9.49 -12.23
N VAL A 125 1.58 10.81 -12.32
CA VAL A 125 2.60 11.48 -11.51
C VAL A 125 2.31 11.37 -10.02
N ILE A 126 1.06 11.53 -9.59
CA ILE A 126 0.68 11.34 -8.19
C ILE A 126 0.89 9.88 -7.77
N ALA A 127 0.40 8.90 -8.54
CA ALA A 127 0.52 7.47 -8.23
C ALA A 127 1.98 7.04 -8.07
N VAL A 128 2.83 7.40 -9.03
CA VAL A 128 4.27 7.10 -9.02
C VAL A 128 4.96 7.88 -7.92
N GLY A 129 4.64 9.17 -7.76
CA GLY A 129 5.25 10.05 -6.76
C GLY A 129 4.98 9.60 -5.33
N VAL A 130 3.75 9.17 -5.01
CA VAL A 130 3.39 8.63 -3.69
C VAL A 130 4.22 7.38 -3.38
N ASN A 131 4.41 6.48 -4.35
CA ASN A 131 5.20 5.26 -4.18
C ASN A 131 6.70 5.55 -4.01
N ILE A 132 7.26 6.50 -4.78
CA ILE A 132 8.64 6.94 -4.62
C ILE A 132 8.84 7.56 -3.24
N LEU A 133 7.99 8.53 -2.87
CA LEU A 133 8.11 9.23 -1.59
C LEU A 133 7.96 8.29 -0.40
N ALA A 134 7.08 7.29 -0.49
CA ALA A 134 6.92 6.28 0.56
C ALA A 134 8.24 5.52 0.79
N GLN A 135 8.93 5.08 -0.25
CA GLN A 135 10.22 4.40 -0.14
C GLN A 135 11.31 5.34 0.38
N MET A 136 11.33 6.57 -0.12
CA MET A 136 12.33 7.57 0.23
C MET A 136 12.23 8.11 1.67
N THR A 137 11.28 7.64 2.49
CA THR A 137 11.19 7.99 3.94
C THR A 137 12.27 7.34 4.81
N GLY A 138 13.07 6.44 4.24
CA GLY A 138 14.23 5.85 4.93
C GLY A 138 13.90 4.68 5.85
N VAL A 139 12.71 4.07 5.74
CA VAL A 139 12.37 2.86 6.52
C VAL A 139 13.33 1.70 6.23
N ASN A 140 13.75 1.55 4.98
CA ASN A 140 14.64 0.47 4.56
C ASN A 140 15.99 0.49 5.25
N ILE A 141 16.46 1.68 5.65
CA ILE A 141 17.67 1.83 6.46
C ILE A 141 17.51 1.09 7.79
N ILE A 142 16.37 1.29 8.44
CA ILE A 142 16.07 0.65 9.71
C ILE A 142 15.86 -0.84 9.49
N THR A 143 15.12 -1.23 8.45
CA THR A 143 14.78 -2.64 8.21
C THR A 143 16.01 -3.49 7.83
N PHE A 144 16.91 -2.96 6.98
CA PHE A 144 18.03 -3.75 6.44
C PHE A 144 19.32 -3.60 7.23
N TYR A 145 19.53 -2.48 7.92
CA TYR A 145 20.80 -2.16 8.54
C TYR A 145 20.72 -2.00 10.06
N SER A 146 19.59 -2.31 10.70
CA SER A 146 19.42 -2.15 12.16
C SER A 146 20.48 -2.92 12.96
N ASP A 147 20.77 -4.16 12.59
CA ASP A 147 21.80 -4.96 13.28
C ASP A 147 23.16 -4.25 13.25
N THR A 148 23.59 -3.82 12.07
CA THR A 148 24.85 -3.11 11.89
C THR A 148 24.87 -1.78 12.63
N ILE A 149 23.76 -1.04 12.61
CA ILE A 149 23.64 0.24 13.31
C ILE A 149 23.72 0.04 14.83
N PHE A 150 23.05 -0.98 15.35
CA PHE A 150 23.03 -1.25 16.79
C PHE A 150 24.38 -1.77 17.29
N GLU A 151 25.06 -2.56 16.48
CA GLU A 151 26.37 -3.12 16.81
C GLU A 151 27.48 -2.04 16.66
N SER A 152 27.54 -1.35 15.52
CA SER A 152 28.63 -0.42 15.22
C SER A 152 28.43 0.97 15.81
N ASN A 153 27.20 1.50 15.83
CA ASN A 153 26.94 2.88 16.28
C ASN A 153 26.51 2.94 17.74
N LEU A 154 25.69 1.98 18.21
CA LEU A 154 25.19 1.97 19.60
C LEU A 154 26.06 1.14 20.54
N GLY A 155 27.02 0.36 20.01
CA GLY A 155 27.95 -0.42 20.80
C GLY A 155 27.32 -1.61 21.53
N TYR A 156 26.16 -2.10 21.04
CA TYR A 156 25.55 -3.30 21.62
C TYR A 156 26.28 -4.57 21.15
N SER A 157 26.17 -5.64 21.94
CA SER A 157 26.69 -6.94 21.53
C SER A 157 25.93 -7.46 20.31
N GLY A 158 26.59 -8.23 19.44
CA GLY A 158 25.96 -8.79 18.24
C GLY A 158 24.67 -9.59 18.53
N THR A 159 24.63 -10.33 19.64
CA THR A 159 23.43 -11.04 20.09
C THR A 159 22.30 -10.08 20.46
N LEU A 160 22.60 -9.03 21.26
CA LEU A 160 21.60 -8.07 21.69
C LEU A 160 21.06 -7.25 20.50
N SER A 161 21.91 -6.86 19.57
CA SER A 161 21.53 -6.13 18.34
C SER A 161 20.50 -6.92 17.54
N ARG A 162 20.74 -8.21 17.31
CA ARG A 162 19.81 -9.08 16.57
C ARG A 162 18.49 -9.34 17.29
N ILE A 163 18.52 -9.48 18.63
CA ILE A 163 17.30 -9.59 19.42
C ILE A 163 16.46 -8.32 19.28
N ILE A 164 17.07 -7.14 19.40
CA ILE A 164 16.38 -5.86 19.26
C ILE A 164 15.79 -5.74 17.85
N THR A 165 16.56 -6.09 16.80
CA THR A 165 16.07 -6.11 15.42
C THR A 165 14.88 -7.05 15.26
N GLY A 166 14.96 -8.27 15.80
CA GLY A 166 13.82 -9.20 15.80
C GLY A 166 12.58 -8.64 16.47
N CYS A 167 12.74 -7.96 17.62
CA CYS A 167 11.64 -7.28 18.31
C CYS A 167 11.07 -6.12 17.48
N LEU A 168 11.92 -5.36 16.78
CA LEU A 168 11.50 -4.30 15.87
C LEU A 168 10.63 -4.83 14.71
N GLN A 169 11.00 -5.98 14.13
CA GLN A 169 10.22 -6.59 13.05
C GLN A 169 8.87 -7.12 13.56
N ILE A 170 8.82 -7.71 14.76
CA ILE A 170 7.55 -8.10 15.40
C ILE A 170 6.67 -6.86 15.62
N TRP A 171 7.26 -5.78 16.11
CA TRP A 171 6.54 -4.51 16.32
C TRP A 171 5.96 -3.96 15.02
N GLN A 172 6.74 -3.98 13.94
CA GLN A 172 6.29 -3.59 12.60
C GLN A 172 5.12 -4.47 12.11
N PHE A 173 5.18 -5.78 12.35
CA PHE A 173 4.11 -6.72 12.02
C PHE A 173 2.80 -6.38 12.76
N LEU A 174 2.89 -6.09 14.05
CA LEU A 174 1.73 -5.67 14.84
C LEU A 174 1.16 -4.33 14.34
N ALA A 175 2.03 -3.37 14.04
CA ALA A 175 1.64 -2.08 13.47
C ALA A 175 0.92 -2.22 12.12
N ALA A 176 1.37 -3.15 11.26
CA ALA A 176 0.70 -3.43 9.98
C ALA A 176 -0.70 -4.04 10.18
N GLY A 177 -0.89 -4.86 11.20
CA GLY A 177 -2.23 -5.35 11.58
C GLY A 177 -3.15 -4.19 11.99
N VAL A 178 -2.65 -3.23 12.78
CA VAL A 178 -3.40 -2.01 13.14
C VAL A 178 -3.71 -1.17 11.90
N ALA A 179 -2.77 -1.04 10.96
CA ALA A 179 -2.98 -0.33 9.70
C ALA A 179 -4.17 -0.89 8.91
N GLY A 180 -4.30 -2.22 8.85
CA GLY A 180 -5.42 -2.90 8.20
C GLY A 180 -6.78 -2.51 8.78
N LEU A 181 -6.86 -2.28 10.08
CA LEU A 181 -8.10 -1.85 10.76
C LEU A 181 -8.38 -0.35 10.58
N LEU A 182 -7.34 0.45 10.39
CA LEU A 182 -7.46 1.90 10.29
C LEU A 182 -7.78 2.40 8.88
N ILE A 183 -7.34 1.71 7.83
CA ILE A 183 -7.38 2.21 6.46
C ILE A 183 -8.81 2.51 5.98
N ASP A 184 -9.77 1.68 6.35
CA ASP A 184 -11.18 1.87 5.99
C ASP A 184 -11.92 2.81 6.95
N ARG A 185 -11.38 3.02 8.16
CA ARG A 185 -11.99 3.94 9.15
C ARG A 185 -11.50 5.37 9.00
N VAL A 186 -10.22 5.57 8.77
CA VAL A 186 -9.57 6.89 8.74
C VAL A 186 -9.51 7.44 7.31
N GLY A 187 -9.18 6.61 6.33
CA GLY A 187 -8.99 7.01 4.93
C GLY A 187 -7.51 7.03 4.52
N ARG A 188 -7.29 7.12 3.20
CA ARG A 188 -5.95 6.96 2.63
C ARG A 188 -5.08 8.20 2.85
N ARG A 189 -5.63 9.39 2.59
CA ARG A 189 -4.91 10.65 2.70
C ARG A 189 -4.47 10.98 4.12
N PRO A 190 -5.30 10.91 5.17
CA PRO A 190 -4.87 11.16 6.55
C PRO A 190 -3.80 10.19 7.00
N LEU A 191 -3.87 8.91 6.61
CA LEU A 191 -2.87 7.91 6.96
C LEU A 191 -1.52 8.19 6.29
N LEU A 192 -1.49 8.57 5.00
CA LEU A 192 -0.27 9.00 4.31
C LEU A 192 0.40 10.17 5.01
N ILE A 193 -0.39 11.21 5.37
CA ILE A 193 0.11 12.41 6.03
C ILE A 193 0.62 12.10 7.44
N ALA A 194 -0.16 11.38 8.24
CA ALA A 194 0.20 11.02 9.61
C ALA A 194 1.47 10.16 9.65
N ALA A 195 1.57 9.17 8.77
CA ALA A 195 2.74 8.31 8.68
C ALA A 195 3.98 9.09 8.22
N ALA A 196 3.87 9.97 7.22
CA ALA A 196 4.98 10.81 6.78
C ALA A 196 5.44 11.80 7.86
N ALA A 197 4.50 12.39 8.61
CA ALA A 197 4.81 13.26 9.76
C ALA A 197 5.51 12.48 10.89
N GLY A 198 5.03 11.27 11.20
CA GLY A 198 5.66 10.40 12.18
C GLY A 198 7.07 9.97 11.77
N MET A 199 7.28 9.63 10.49
CA MET A 199 8.61 9.33 9.95
C MET A 199 9.53 10.56 10.01
N THR A 200 9.02 11.75 9.69
CA THR A 200 9.79 13.00 9.83
C THR A 200 10.28 13.21 11.26
N LEU A 201 9.37 13.06 12.23
CA LEU A 201 9.71 13.19 13.64
C LEU A 201 10.75 12.15 14.07
N ALA A 202 10.52 10.89 13.74
CA ALA A 202 11.43 9.80 14.10
C ALA A 202 12.83 10.00 13.51
N GLN A 203 12.94 10.33 12.22
CA GLN A 203 14.23 10.55 11.55
C GLN A 203 14.94 11.81 12.09
N ALA A 204 14.22 12.89 12.38
CA ALA A 204 14.79 14.09 12.97
C ALA A 204 15.35 13.84 14.39
N CYS A 205 14.60 13.11 15.21
CA CYS A 205 15.07 12.71 16.55
C CYS A 205 16.25 11.73 16.46
N LEU A 206 16.23 10.77 15.54
CA LEU A 206 17.37 9.87 15.30
C LEU A 206 18.62 10.64 14.87
N ALA A 207 18.50 11.66 14.01
CA ALA A 207 19.61 12.52 13.63
C ALA A 207 20.20 13.23 14.85
N GLY A 208 19.35 13.84 15.68
CA GLY A 208 19.81 14.55 16.88
C GLY A 208 20.45 13.63 17.93
N LEU A 209 19.83 12.47 18.22
CA LEU A 209 20.35 11.53 19.20
C LEU A 209 21.62 10.81 18.71
N SER A 210 21.69 10.47 17.42
CA SER A 210 22.85 9.82 16.82
C SER A 210 24.07 10.75 16.72
N SER A 211 23.91 12.06 16.89
CA SER A 211 25.05 12.99 16.97
C SER A 211 25.78 12.95 18.32
N HIS A 212 25.17 12.35 19.35
CA HIS A 212 25.67 12.29 20.73
C HIS A 212 25.70 10.86 21.29
N LEU A 213 26.09 9.88 20.48
CA LEU A 213 26.09 8.45 20.86
C LEU A 213 27.09 8.10 21.99
N GLU A 214 28.04 8.97 22.29
CA GLU A 214 28.92 8.83 23.46
C GLU A 214 28.11 8.78 24.79
N ASN A 215 26.93 9.36 24.80
CA ASN A 215 26.03 9.34 25.93
C ASN A 215 25.10 8.11 25.88
N ARG A 216 25.26 7.19 26.84
CA ARG A 216 24.40 5.99 26.96
C ARG A 216 22.89 6.31 26.99
N SER A 217 22.50 7.43 27.55
CA SER A 217 21.10 7.86 27.60
C SER A 217 20.59 8.24 26.21
N ALA A 218 21.43 8.88 25.38
CA ALA A 218 21.07 9.20 24.00
C ALA A 218 20.94 7.93 23.14
N ALA A 219 21.85 6.97 23.30
CA ALA A 219 21.78 5.68 22.65
C ALA A 219 20.50 4.89 23.02
N GLY A 220 20.13 4.88 24.30
CA GLY A 220 18.89 4.28 24.77
C GLY A 220 17.63 4.99 24.24
N ALA A 221 17.64 6.33 24.21
CA ALA A 221 16.54 7.11 23.67
C ALA A 221 16.38 6.95 22.15
N SER A 222 17.46 6.71 21.40
CA SER A 222 17.39 6.47 19.95
C SER A 222 16.59 5.21 19.62
N LEU A 223 16.67 4.16 20.44
CA LEU A 223 15.88 2.94 20.26
C LEU A 223 14.38 3.24 20.19
N LEU A 224 13.86 4.11 21.04
CA LEU A 224 12.45 4.50 21.01
C LEU A 224 12.04 4.99 19.61
N PHE A 225 12.87 5.81 18.97
CA PHE A 225 12.54 6.39 17.66
C PHE A 225 12.67 5.39 16.52
N TYR A 226 13.47 4.34 16.65
CA TYR A 226 13.40 3.19 15.71
C TYR A 226 12.06 2.48 15.82
N PHE A 227 11.54 2.24 17.03
CA PHE A 227 10.20 1.68 17.22
C PHE A 227 9.09 2.61 16.68
N VAL A 228 9.21 3.92 16.90
CA VAL A 228 8.26 4.92 16.37
C VAL A 228 8.26 4.89 14.83
N ALA A 229 9.43 4.87 14.19
CA ALA A 229 9.53 4.81 12.74
C ALA A 229 8.86 3.55 12.17
N LEU A 230 9.17 2.37 12.74
CA LEU A 230 8.60 1.09 12.29
C LEU A 230 7.13 0.91 12.70
N PHE A 231 6.59 1.76 13.56
CA PHE A 231 5.14 1.88 13.80
C PHE A 231 4.47 2.75 12.75
N CYS A 232 5.03 3.94 12.49
CA CYS A 232 4.41 4.92 11.60
C CYS A 232 4.41 4.46 10.14
N PHE A 233 5.47 3.81 9.68
CA PHE A 233 5.60 3.40 8.28
C PHE A 233 4.50 2.44 7.79
N PRO A 234 4.20 1.30 8.46
CA PRO A 234 3.15 0.40 8.01
C PRO A 234 1.77 1.02 7.99
N ILE A 235 1.50 1.97 8.90
CA ILE A 235 0.18 2.59 9.04
C ILE A 235 -0.25 3.33 7.77
N GLY A 236 0.67 3.99 7.06
CA GLY A 236 0.27 4.78 5.90
C GLY A 236 1.22 4.73 4.71
N LEU A 237 2.44 4.20 4.83
CA LEU A 237 3.46 4.26 3.79
C LEU A 237 3.85 2.90 3.21
N PHE A 238 3.32 1.81 3.73
CA PHE A 238 3.60 0.47 3.24
C PHE A 238 2.60 0.02 2.16
N LEU A 239 1.34 -0.18 2.52
CA LEU A 239 0.30 -0.68 1.60
C LEU A 239 -0.52 0.41 0.94
N VAL A 240 -0.76 1.51 1.65
CA VAL A 240 -1.59 2.61 1.16
C VAL A 240 -1.10 3.17 -0.17
N PRO A 241 0.20 3.36 -0.46
CA PRO A 241 0.69 3.84 -1.74
C PRO A 241 0.27 2.99 -2.94
N PHE A 242 0.30 1.65 -2.80
CA PHE A 242 -0.10 0.73 -3.86
C PHE A 242 -1.60 0.77 -4.11
N MET A 243 -2.41 0.73 -3.04
CA MET A 243 -3.87 0.85 -3.12
C MET A 243 -4.26 2.20 -3.72
N TYR A 244 -3.65 3.26 -3.25
CA TYR A 244 -3.89 4.61 -3.71
C TYR A 244 -3.60 4.78 -5.21
N ALA A 245 -2.49 4.21 -5.69
CA ALA A 245 -2.16 4.20 -7.10
C ALA A 245 -3.23 3.51 -7.97
N ALA A 246 -3.81 2.41 -7.47
CA ALA A 246 -4.89 1.70 -8.15
C ALA A 246 -6.23 2.47 -8.11
N GLU A 247 -6.53 3.14 -7.00
CA GLU A 247 -7.77 3.91 -6.81
C GLU A 247 -7.80 5.17 -7.67
N ILE A 248 -6.68 5.92 -7.76
CA ILE A 248 -6.65 7.15 -8.55
C ILE A 248 -6.44 6.93 -10.05
N ALA A 249 -5.97 5.76 -10.47
CA ALA A 249 -5.70 5.48 -11.87
C ALA A 249 -7.01 5.28 -12.65
N PRO A 250 -7.17 5.91 -13.84
CA PRO A 250 -8.30 5.66 -14.71
C PRO A 250 -8.38 4.18 -15.08
N LEU A 251 -9.58 3.63 -15.20
CA LEU A 251 -9.81 2.20 -15.45
C LEU A 251 -8.98 1.69 -16.64
N ARG A 252 -8.94 2.45 -17.73
CA ARG A 252 -8.22 2.12 -18.97
C ARG A 252 -6.70 2.03 -18.83
N THR A 253 -6.11 2.81 -17.93
CA THR A 253 -4.64 2.88 -17.74
C THR A 253 -4.19 2.30 -16.42
N ARG A 254 -5.12 1.82 -15.59
CA ARG A 254 -4.87 1.37 -14.20
C ARG A 254 -3.73 0.36 -14.12
N ALA A 255 -3.77 -0.71 -14.92
CA ALA A 255 -2.74 -1.74 -14.91
C ALA A 255 -1.35 -1.17 -15.26
N LYS A 256 -1.27 -0.23 -16.21
CA LYS A 256 0.00 0.41 -16.59
C LYS A 256 0.49 1.37 -15.51
N VAL A 257 -0.40 2.18 -14.93
CA VAL A 257 -0.05 3.14 -13.87
C VAL A 257 0.37 2.43 -12.60
N THR A 258 -0.33 1.39 -12.17
CA THR A 258 0.04 0.59 -10.99
C THR A 258 1.34 -0.16 -11.18
N ALA A 259 1.59 -0.71 -12.38
CA ALA A 259 2.86 -1.34 -12.72
C ALA A 259 4.03 -0.33 -12.68
N MET A 260 3.83 0.89 -13.22
CA MET A 260 4.84 1.95 -13.16
C MET A 260 5.09 2.42 -11.71
N ALA A 261 4.05 2.56 -10.90
CA ALA A 261 4.15 2.92 -9.49
C ALA A 261 4.92 1.84 -8.70
N ALA A 262 4.61 0.57 -8.92
CA ALA A 262 5.33 -0.55 -8.31
C ALA A 262 6.78 -0.63 -8.78
N ALA A 263 7.04 -0.47 -10.08
CA ALA A 263 8.40 -0.45 -10.62
C ALA A 263 9.23 0.69 -10.03
N ALA A 264 8.67 1.89 -9.91
CA ALA A 264 9.32 3.02 -9.29
C ALA A 264 9.59 2.77 -7.80
N ASN A 265 8.64 2.19 -7.07
CA ASN A 265 8.80 1.81 -5.67
C ASN A 265 10.01 0.88 -5.47
N TRP A 266 10.10 -0.20 -6.25
CA TRP A 266 11.21 -1.16 -6.16
C TRP A 266 12.54 -0.59 -6.66
N LEU A 267 12.52 0.27 -7.69
CA LEU A 267 13.72 0.96 -8.16
C LEU A 267 14.32 1.85 -7.05
N PHE A 268 13.50 2.64 -6.38
CA PHE A 268 13.96 3.48 -5.27
C PHE A 268 14.32 2.68 -4.02
N ASN A 269 13.69 1.52 -3.79
CA ASN A 269 14.13 0.57 -2.77
C ASN A 269 15.57 0.10 -3.04
N PHE A 270 15.86 -0.31 -4.28
CA PHE A 270 17.21 -0.70 -4.71
C PHE A 270 18.22 0.44 -4.51
N VAL A 271 17.89 1.66 -4.98
CA VAL A 271 18.77 2.83 -4.80
C VAL A 271 19.10 3.06 -3.33
N LEU A 272 18.08 2.96 -2.45
CA LEU A 272 18.30 3.13 -1.00
C LEU A 272 19.17 2.03 -0.41
N ALA A 273 18.99 0.78 -0.81
CA ALA A 273 19.81 -0.33 -0.34
C ALA A 273 21.29 -0.12 -0.72
N GLU A 274 21.56 0.29 -1.95
CA GLU A 274 22.93 0.50 -2.43
C GLU A 274 23.61 1.74 -1.83
N VAL A 275 22.86 2.86 -1.68
CA VAL A 275 23.44 4.12 -1.21
C VAL A 275 23.61 4.16 0.31
N SER A 276 22.80 3.41 1.08
CA SER A 276 22.78 3.52 2.55
C SER A 276 24.12 3.18 3.22
N PRO A 277 24.85 2.11 2.87
CA PRO A 277 26.16 1.85 3.48
C PRO A 277 27.16 2.97 3.25
N VAL A 278 27.20 3.50 2.02
CA VAL A 278 28.07 4.62 1.66
C VAL A 278 27.65 5.90 2.40
N GLY A 279 26.35 6.17 2.49
CA GLY A 279 25.80 7.31 3.23
C GLY A 279 26.21 7.29 4.70
N PHE A 280 26.06 6.14 5.38
CA PHE A 280 26.48 6.02 6.78
C PHE A 280 28.01 6.14 6.95
N ALA A 281 28.78 5.58 6.03
CA ALA A 281 30.24 5.68 6.07
C ALA A 281 30.77 7.11 5.86
N THR A 282 30.08 7.93 5.05
CA THR A 282 30.56 9.25 4.66
C THR A 282 30.01 10.40 5.52
N ILE A 283 28.70 10.40 5.78
CA ILE A 283 28.03 11.51 6.48
C ILE A 283 27.45 11.10 7.85
N HIS A 284 27.61 9.82 8.25
CA HIS A 284 27.23 9.29 9.55
C HIS A 284 25.78 9.66 9.96
N TRP A 285 25.59 10.23 11.15
CA TRP A 285 24.28 10.62 11.68
C TRP A 285 23.54 11.66 10.81
N ARG A 286 24.24 12.45 9.99
CA ARG A 286 23.62 13.43 9.08
C ARG A 286 22.77 12.75 8.00
N TYR A 287 22.99 11.46 7.76
CA TYR A 287 22.18 10.68 6.83
C TYR A 287 20.71 10.63 7.22
N TYR A 288 20.40 10.62 8.52
CA TYR A 288 19.01 10.70 9.01
C TYR A 288 18.36 12.05 8.70
N ILE A 289 19.12 13.16 8.65
CA ILE A 289 18.60 14.48 8.29
C ILE A 289 18.05 14.46 6.85
N VAL A 290 18.74 13.79 5.94
CA VAL A 290 18.30 13.68 4.54
C VAL A 290 16.89 13.06 4.49
N TYR A 291 16.68 11.99 5.23
CA TYR A 291 15.37 11.32 5.26
C TYR A 291 14.31 12.08 6.05
N ALA A 292 14.69 12.80 7.08
CA ALA A 292 13.78 13.71 7.77
C ALA A 292 13.26 14.81 6.81
N CYS A 293 14.14 15.40 6.00
CA CYS A 293 13.75 16.40 5.00
C CYS A 293 12.86 15.79 3.90
N ILE A 294 13.20 14.61 3.40
CA ILE A 294 12.39 13.93 2.37
C ILE A 294 11.02 13.54 2.93
N SER A 295 10.95 13.02 4.16
CA SER A 295 9.68 12.67 4.82
C SER A 295 8.81 13.90 5.08
N ALA A 296 9.41 15.04 5.45
CA ALA A 296 8.72 16.31 5.59
C ALA A 296 8.18 16.80 4.22
N PHE A 297 8.97 16.69 3.17
CA PHE A 297 8.54 17.00 1.81
C PHE A 297 7.40 16.07 1.36
N ALA A 298 7.47 14.78 1.68
CA ALA A 298 6.40 13.81 1.41
C ALA A 298 5.10 14.21 2.15
N CYS A 299 5.18 14.58 3.43
CA CYS A 299 4.04 15.04 4.22
C CYS A 299 3.35 16.26 3.56
N VAL A 300 4.13 17.25 3.16
CA VAL A 300 3.64 18.46 2.46
C VAL A 300 3.04 18.07 1.10
N SER A 301 3.70 17.20 0.35
CA SER A 301 3.23 16.74 -0.96
C SER A 301 1.89 15.99 -0.85
N PHE A 302 1.75 15.08 0.11
CA PHE A 302 0.50 14.36 0.33
C PHE A 302 -0.63 15.29 0.76
N TYR A 303 -0.32 16.33 1.54
CA TYR A 303 -1.31 17.32 1.96
C TYR A 303 -1.88 18.11 0.79
N PHE A 304 -1.04 18.54 -0.16
CA PHE A 304 -1.47 19.42 -1.25
C PHE A 304 -1.94 18.70 -2.51
N PHE A 305 -1.40 17.51 -2.81
CA PHE A 305 -1.64 16.84 -4.09
C PHE A 305 -2.49 15.57 -4.02
N CYS A 306 -2.63 14.95 -2.85
CA CYS A 306 -3.35 13.69 -2.72
C CYS A 306 -4.81 13.95 -2.30
N PRO A 307 -5.81 13.79 -3.18
CA PRO A 307 -7.23 13.80 -2.78
C PRO A 307 -7.56 12.56 -1.96
N GLU A 308 -8.61 12.64 -1.12
CA GLU A 308 -9.13 11.50 -0.39
C GLU A 308 -9.95 10.60 -1.31
N THR A 309 -9.68 9.30 -1.25
CA THR A 309 -10.34 8.28 -2.08
C THR A 309 -11.29 7.39 -1.30
N LYS A 310 -11.25 7.44 0.04
CA LYS A 310 -12.08 6.62 0.91
C LYS A 310 -13.57 6.80 0.60
N GLY A 311 -14.28 5.67 0.41
CA GLY A 311 -15.73 5.65 0.23
C GLY A 311 -16.23 6.24 -1.10
N ARG A 312 -15.31 6.58 -2.03
CA ARG A 312 -15.66 7.09 -3.36
C ARG A 312 -15.63 5.99 -4.39
N THR A 313 -16.58 6.07 -5.31
CA THR A 313 -16.55 5.21 -6.51
C THR A 313 -15.48 5.69 -7.48
N LEU A 314 -15.12 4.84 -8.42
CA LEU A 314 -14.09 5.18 -9.42
C LEU A 314 -14.54 6.31 -10.34
N GLU A 315 -15.82 6.38 -10.62
CA GLU A 315 -16.49 7.41 -11.39
C GLU A 315 -16.41 8.77 -10.67
N GLU A 316 -16.69 8.81 -9.37
CA GLU A 316 -16.53 10.03 -8.56
C GLU A 316 -15.10 10.53 -8.54
N ILE A 317 -14.11 9.60 -8.48
CA ILE A 317 -12.70 9.97 -8.56
C ILE A 317 -12.37 10.52 -9.94
N ASP A 318 -12.91 9.95 -11.01
CA ASP A 318 -12.76 10.48 -12.37
C ASP A 318 -13.31 11.91 -12.46
N ASP A 319 -14.49 12.17 -11.91
CA ASP A 319 -15.13 13.49 -11.89
C ASP A 319 -14.31 14.53 -11.12
N ILE A 320 -13.70 14.16 -9.98
CA ILE A 320 -12.81 15.05 -9.23
C ILE A 320 -11.66 15.54 -10.12
N PHE A 321 -11.03 14.65 -10.89
CA PHE A 321 -9.92 15.02 -11.76
C PHE A 321 -10.36 15.79 -13.01
N VAL A 322 -11.53 15.51 -13.56
CA VAL A 322 -12.12 16.23 -14.71
C VAL A 322 -12.50 17.67 -14.34
N GLN A 323 -13.11 17.88 -13.16
CA GLN A 323 -13.52 19.20 -12.69
C GLN A 323 -12.34 20.06 -12.22
N SER A 324 -11.21 19.43 -11.85
CA SER A 324 -10.05 20.17 -11.36
C SER A 324 -9.36 20.97 -12.49
N LYS A 325 -9.10 22.26 -12.26
CA LYS A 325 -8.38 23.13 -13.21
C LYS A 325 -6.87 23.13 -12.96
N SER A 326 -6.44 22.97 -11.72
CA SER A 326 -5.06 22.95 -11.27
C SER A 326 -4.74 21.66 -10.52
N ALA A 327 -3.45 21.36 -10.31
CA ALA A 327 -3.01 20.25 -9.50
C ALA A 327 -3.40 20.40 -8.01
N PHE A 328 -3.53 21.64 -7.53
CA PHE A 328 -3.93 21.97 -6.16
C PHE A 328 -5.45 21.92 -5.94
N ASP A 329 -6.25 22.02 -7.01
CA ASP A 329 -7.70 22.03 -6.90
C ASP A 329 -8.29 20.64 -6.60
N THR A 330 -7.58 19.56 -6.94
CA THR A 330 -8.07 18.19 -6.76
C THR A 330 -8.45 17.89 -5.31
N VAL A 331 -7.65 18.35 -4.36
CA VAL A 331 -7.90 18.14 -2.91
C VAL A 331 -9.11 18.97 -2.45
N ARG A 332 -9.27 20.19 -2.96
CA ARG A 332 -10.41 21.06 -2.64
C ARG A 332 -11.70 20.46 -3.18
N ILE A 333 -11.72 20.12 -4.46
CA ILE A 333 -12.89 19.53 -5.13
C ILE A 333 -13.29 18.21 -4.46
N ALA A 334 -12.31 17.36 -4.11
CA ALA A 334 -12.59 16.13 -3.36
C ALA A 334 -13.26 16.37 -2.00
N ARG A 335 -13.03 17.50 -1.34
CA ARG A 335 -13.71 17.86 -0.09
C ARG A 335 -15.11 18.43 -0.29
N GLU A 336 -15.30 19.17 -1.37
CA GLU A 336 -16.56 19.87 -1.67
C GLU A 336 -17.59 18.95 -2.34
N MET A 337 -17.13 17.92 -3.07
CA MET A 337 -18.01 16.98 -3.77
C MET A 337 -18.70 16.02 -2.80
N PRO A 338 -20.06 15.97 -2.77
CA PRO A 338 -20.80 15.04 -1.93
C PRO A 338 -20.54 13.59 -2.35
N TYR A 339 -20.71 12.66 -1.41
CA TYR A 339 -20.61 11.22 -1.70
C TYR A 339 -21.89 10.72 -2.38
N GLN A 340 -21.75 9.85 -3.36
CA GLN A 340 -22.91 9.27 -4.08
C GLN A 340 -23.84 8.50 -3.13
N THR A 341 -23.31 7.88 -2.10
CA THR A 341 -24.09 7.23 -1.03
C THR A 341 -24.98 8.22 -0.27
N GLU A 342 -24.52 9.45 -0.05
CA GLU A 342 -25.32 10.50 0.61
C GLU A 342 -26.43 11.00 -0.31
N ILE A 343 -26.13 11.13 -1.61
CA ILE A 343 -27.12 11.54 -2.61
C ILE A 343 -28.24 10.48 -2.71
N LEU A 344 -27.88 9.20 -2.79
CA LEU A 344 -28.86 8.10 -2.85
C LEU A 344 -29.68 7.99 -1.57
N ALA A 345 -29.10 8.20 -0.41
CA ALA A 345 -29.82 8.24 0.86
C ALA A 345 -30.84 9.38 0.89
N HIS A 346 -30.45 10.58 0.46
CA HIS A 346 -31.35 11.74 0.37
C HIS A 346 -32.50 11.52 -0.61
N VAL A 347 -32.24 10.88 -1.76
CA VAL A 347 -33.29 10.56 -2.76
C VAL A 347 -34.26 9.54 -2.16
N SER A 348 -33.77 8.48 -1.51
CA SER A 348 -34.62 7.46 -0.89
C SER A 348 -35.48 8.00 0.25
N ASP A 349 -34.97 8.94 1.04
CA ASP A 349 -35.71 9.57 2.12
C ASP A 349 -36.77 10.54 1.58
N THR A 350 -36.46 11.23 0.48
CA THR A 350 -37.41 12.11 -0.21
C THR A 350 -38.54 11.30 -0.84
N GLU A 351 -38.25 10.17 -1.46
CA GLU A 351 -39.24 9.26 -2.03
C GLU A 351 -40.15 8.65 -0.94
N LYS A 352 -39.59 8.22 0.19
CA LYS A 352 -40.36 7.71 1.33
C LYS A 352 -41.28 8.79 1.92
N GLY A 353 -40.77 9.99 2.13
CA GLY A 353 -41.57 11.14 2.60
C GLY A 353 -42.70 11.52 1.64
N GLY A 354 -42.44 11.43 0.33
CA GLY A 354 -43.46 11.63 -0.70
C GLY A 354 -44.57 10.57 -0.70
N LEU A 355 -44.18 9.31 -0.49
CA LEU A 355 -45.16 8.18 -0.38
C LEU A 355 -45.99 8.28 0.91
N GLU A 356 -45.39 8.63 2.04
CA GLU A 356 -46.10 8.86 3.30
C GLU A 356 -47.10 10.05 3.20
N ALA A 357 -46.68 11.16 2.57
CA ALA A 357 -47.56 12.28 2.35
C ALA A 357 -48.76 11.93 1.45
N MET A 358 -48.55 11.15 0.37
CA MET A 358 -49.62 10.63 -0.48
C MET A 358 -50.59 9.70 0.25
N GLN A 359 -50.05 8.83 1.16
CA GLN A 359 -50.91 7.94 1.95
C GLN A 359 -51.78 8.71 2.96
N VAL A 360 -51.22 9.75 3.61
CA VAL A 360 -51.98 10.61 4.54
C VAL A 360 -53.05 11.39 3.80
N GLU A 361 -52.78 11.90 2.60
CA GLU A 361 -53.76 12.65 1.79
C GLU A 361 -54.90 11.70 1.30
N ASN A 362 -54.58 10.46 0.93
CA ASN A 362 -55.59 9.49 0.52
C ASN A 362 -56.41 8.96 1.69
N ALA A 363 -55.89 8.93 2.93
CA ALA A 363 -56.62 8.53 4.12
C ALA A 363 -57.53 9.65 4.66
N SER A 364 -57.34 10.86 4.23
CA SER A 364 -58.14 12.04 4.63
C SER A 364 -59.31 12.34 3.68
N LYS A 365 -59.42 11.66 2.56
CA LYS A 365 -60.54 11.70 1.60
C LYS A 365 -61.46 10.48 1.80
#